data_ab4ac83353ddc726b82d3db823a13e5b
#
_entry.id   ab4ac83353ddc726b82d3db823a13e5b
#
_cell.length_a   1.000
_cell.length_b   1.000
_cell.length_c   1.000
_cell.angle_alpha   90.00
_cell.angle_beta   90.00
_cell.angle_gamma   90.00
#
_symmetry.space_group_name_H-M   'P 1'
#
loop_
_entity.id
_entity.type
_entity.pdbx_description
1 polymer ?
#
loop_
_entity_poly.entity_id
_entity_poly.type
_entity_poly.pdbx_seq_one_letter_code
_entity_poly.pdbx_strand_id
1 'polypeptide(L)'
;MTWVFGSTNENFCRVFENVMSDEKCDYFVNKFEAHKELQEIQNNSKGKTLTMMNLMNSKDTPFREDLDFIGDTLMESVELYKEDVNLKSFQFPDKFGVEAFKIKRYLSDTTDEFPPHIDVNNYKNARRFLVMFLYLTDNEGGETEVNFGGSVFVSRCKKGSVLLFPPMWPWVHAGKPPINGSKYIMGSYLHYV
;
A
#
# COMPACT_ATOMS: atom_id res chain seq x y z
N MET A 1 7.55 16.31 12.62
CA MET A 1 6.28 15.55 12.53
C MET A 1 5.25 16.49 11.94
N THR A 2 4.99 16.42 10.63
CA THR A 2 4.10 17.35 9.94
C THR A 2 2.80 16.60 9.64
N TRP A 3 1.76 16.97 10.38
CA TRP A 3 0.41 16.43 10.18
C TRP A 3 -0.14 16.91 8.85
N VAL A 4 -0.42 16.01 7.93
CA VAL A 4 -1.14 16.33 6.69
C VAL A 4 -2.63 16.08 6.93
N PHE A 5 -3.31 17.17 7.17
CA PHE A 5 -4.75 17.40 7.21
C PHE A 5 -5.69 16.21 6.95
N GLY A 6 -6.10 15.57 8.00
CA GLY A 6 -7.34 14.89 8.17
C GLY A 6 -7.71 15.11 9.63
N SER A 7 -8.43 16.18 9.90
CA SER A 7 -8.86 16.50 11.26
C SER A 7 -9.98 15.57 11.67
N THR A 8 -9.66 14.40 12.13
CA THR A 8 -10.31 13.64 13.18
C THR A 8 -9.65 12.27 13.24
N ASN A 9 -9.30 11.77 14.40
CA ASN A 9 -8.86 10.38 14.66
C ASN A 9 -9.92 9.33 14.25
N GLU A 10 -10.99 9.74 13.61
CA GLU A 10 -12.19 8.93 13.34
C GLU A 10 -12.11 8.10 12.06
N ASN A 11 -11.22 8.46 11.11
CA ASN A 11 -11.18 7.76 9.80
C ASN A 11 -10.26 6.54 9.74
N PHE A 12 -9.43 6.31 10.76
CA PHE A 12 -8.46 5.23 10.81
C PHE A 12 -7.47 5.16 9.63
N CYS A 13 -7.28 6.27 8.91
CA CYS A 13 -6.27 6.40 7.86
C CYS A 13 -5.05 7.13 8.42
N ARG A 14 -3.85 6.55 8.28
CA ARG A 14 -2.61 7.15 8.77
C ARG A 14 -1.51 7.06 7.73
N VAL A 15 -0.70 8.11 7.68
CA VAL A 15 0.53 8.14 6.90
C VAL A 15 1.70 8.40 7.84
N PHE A 16 2.70 7.53 7.80
CA PHE A 16 3.97 7.70 8.50
C PHE A 16 5.06 7.96 7.46
N GLU A 17 5.79 9.06 7.63
CA GLU A 17 6.86 9.46 6.74
C GLU A 17 8.22 8.93 7.22
N ASN A 18 9.17 8.79 6.28
CA ASN A 18 10.55 8.33 6.54
C ASN A 18 10.62 6.93 7.20
N VAL A 19 9.71 6.05 6.79
CA VAL A 19 9.68 4.65 7.23
C VAL A 19 10.77 3.84 6.52
N MET A 20 11.08 4.22 5.27
CA MET A 20 12.16 3.63 4.47
C MET A 20 13.03 4.74 3.88
N SER A 21 14.35 4.52 3.83
CA SER A 21 15.26 5.50 3.22
C SER A 21 15.08 5.58 1.71
N ASP A 22 15.43 6.73 1.14
CA ASP A 22 15.34 6.99 -0.31
C ASP A 22 16.17 5.98 -1.10
N GLU A 23 17.37 5.65 -0.63
CA GLU A 23 18.26 4.68 -1.28
C GLU A 23 17.65 3.28 -1.32
N LYS A 24 16.93 2.90 -0.24
CA LYS A 24 16.30 1.58 -0.19
C LYS A 24 15.03 1.56 -1.07
N CYS A 25 14.29 2.66 -1.14
CA CYS A 25 13.19 2.81 -2.10
C CYS A 25 13.68 2.66 -3.55
N ASP A 26 14.76 3.37 -3.91
CA ASP A 26 15.36 3.31 -5.25
C ASP A 26 15.90 1.90 -5.56
N TYR A 27 16.49 1.24 -4.58
CA TYR A 27 16.93 -0.16 -4.71
C TYR A 27 15.76 -1.07 -5.12
N PHE A 28 14.58 -0.95 -4.47
CA PHE A 28 13.41 -1.78 -4.79
C PHE A 28 12.81 -1.43 -6.15
N VAL A 29 12.77 -0.17 -6.53
CA VAL A 29 12.33 0.26 -7.86
C VAL A 29 13.25 -0.32 -8.94
N ASN A 30 14.57 -0.17 -8.79
CA ASN A 30 15.56 -0.69 -9.73
C ASN A 30 15.48 -2.22 -9.84
N LYS A 31 15.30 -2.91 -8.73
CA LYS A 31 15.17 -4.37 -8.70
C LYS A 31 13.88 -4.84 -9.37
N PHE A 32 12.75 -4.13 -9.19
CA PHE A 32 11.52 -4.38 -9.91
C PHE A 32 11.73 -4.22 -11.43
N GLU A 33 12.39 -3.15 -11.89
CA GLU A 33 12.63 -2.89 -13.32
C GLU A 33 13.63 -3.87 -13.94
N ALA A 34 14.55 -4.42 -13.17
CA ALA A 34 15.51 -5.42 -13.64
C ALA A 34 14.89 -6.78 -13.92
N HIS A 35 13.74 -7.10 -13.30
CA HIS A 35 13.09 -8.42 -13.40
C HIS A 35 11.75 -8.35 -14.12
N LYS A 36 11.76 -7.94 -15.38
CA LYS A 36 10.55 -7.79 -16.22
C LYS A 36 9.80 -9.10 -16.44
N GLU A 37 10.50 -10.20 -16.44
CA GLU A 37 9.96 -11.56 -16.57
C GLU A 37 9.04 -11.99 -15.42
N LEU A 38 9.13 -11.31 -14.28
CA LEU A 38 8.28 -11.55 -13.09
C LEU A 38 7.10 -10.57 -13.02
N GLN A 39 7.03 -9.62 -13.94
CA GLN A 39 5.99 -8.60 -13.96
C GLN A 39 4.72 -9.13 -14.64
N GLU A 40 3.58 -8.81 -14.05
CA GLU A 40 2.25 -9.16 -14.57
C GLU A 40 1.45 -7.89 -14.82
N ILE A 41 0.77 -7.81 -15.97
CA ILE A 41 -0.18 -6.72 -16.25
C ILE A 41 -1.51 -7.09 -15.61
N GLN A 42 -1.98 -6.24 -14.72
CA GLN A 42 -3.28 -6.37 -14.08
C GLN A 42 -4.28 -5.40 -14.73
N ASN A 43 -5.30 -5.96 -15.38
CA ASN A 43 -6.43 -5.18 -15.90
C ASN A 43 -7.51 -5.08 -14.83
N ASN A 44 -8.09 -3.89 -14.67
CA ASN A 44 -9.28 -3.70 -13.85
C ASN A 44 -10.55 -3.77 -14.72
N SER A 45 -11.72 -3.76 -14.08
CA SER A 45 -13.03 -3.87 -14.74
C SER A 45 -13.35 -2.73 -15.72
N LYS A 46 -12.56 -1.65 -15.73
CA LYS A 46 -12.71 -0.49 -16.64
C LYS A 46 -11.65 -0.45 -17.74
N GLY A 47 -10.91 -1.55 -17.94
CA GLY A 47 -9.83 -1.63 -18.92
C GLY A 47 -8.58 -0.84 -18.54
N LYS A 48 -8.50 -0.31 -17.32
CA LYS A 48 -7.32 0.37 -16.80
C LYS A 48 -6.35 -0.64 -16.23
N THR A 49 -5.06 -0.35 -16.31
CA THR A 49 -4.00 -1.31 -16.04
C THR A 49 -3.08 -0.82 -14.93
N LEU A 50 -2.31 -1.72 -14.43
CA LEU A 50 -1.08 -1.48 -13.67
C LEU A 50 -0.16 -2.68 -13.91
N THR A 51 1.12 -2.49 -13.73
CA THR A 51 2.07 -3.60 -13.70
C THR A 51 2.35 -4.00 -12.26
N MET A 52 2.31 -5.30 -11.98
CA MET A 52 2.49 -5.83 -10.63
C MET A 52 3.55 -6.93 -10.61
N MET A 53 4.26 -7.04 -9.50
CA MET A 53 5.15 -8.15 -9.20
C MET A 53 4.85 -8.65 -7.78
N ASN A 54 4.61 -9.97 -7.67
CA ASN A 54 4.54 -10.65 -6.37
C ASN A 54 5.95 -11.05 -5.94
N LEU A 55 6.43 -10.49 -4.83
CA LEU A 55 7.80 -10.71 -4.34
C LEU A 55 8.02 -12.08 -3.70
N MET A 56 6.94 -12.82 -3.43
CA MET A 56 6.94 -14.11 -2.76
C MET A 56 6.48 -15.26 -3.66
N ASN A 57 6.43 -15.04 -4.98
CA ASN A 57 5.81 -15.98 -5.93
C ASN A 57 6.56 -17.32 -6.08
N SER A 58 7.85 -17.37 -5.73
CA SER A 58 8.65 -18.60 -5.77
C SER A 58 9.69 -18.62 -4.65
N LYS A 59 10.24 -19.82 -4.39
CA LYS A 59 11.36 -19.96 -3.44
C LYS A 59 12.65 -19.27 -3.94
N ASP A 60 12.78 -19.14 -5.25
CA ASP A 60 13.95 -18.55 -5.93
C ASP A 60 13.69 -17.11 -6.36
N THR A 61 12.75 -16.42 -5.71
CA THR A 61 12.51 -14.99 -5.97
C THR A 61 13.79 -14.18 -5.74
N PRO A 62 14.13 -13.23 -6.64
CA PRO A 62 15.27 -12.34 -6.42
C PRO A 62 15.15 -11.51 -5.14
N PHE A 63 13.93 -11.35 -4.59
CA PHE A 63 13.64 -10.60 -3.37
C PHE A 63 13.79 -11.42 -2.08
N ARG A 64 14.24 -12.67 -2.16
CA ARG A 64 14.28 -13.59 -1.01
C ARG A 64 14.99 -13.00 0.22
N GLU A 65 16.12 -12.37 0.01
CA GLU A 65 16.94 -11.77 1.08
C GLU A 65 16.35 -10.46 1.61
N ASP A 66 15.40 -9.85 0.90
CA ASP A 66 14.76 -8.59 1.29
C ASP A 66 13.46 -8.80 2.06
N LEU A 67 12.88 -10.01 2.05
CA LEU A 67 11.53 -10.24 2.58
C LEU A 67 11.42 -9.94 4.08
N ASP A 68 12.43 -10.32 4.87
CA ASP A 68 12.44 -10.06 6.30
C ASP A 68 12.52 -8.54 6.56
N PHE A 69 13.41 -7.84 5.86
CA PHE A 69 13.52 -6.38 5.95
C PHE A 69 12.20 -5.66 5.58
N ILE A 70 11.53 -6.10 4.49
CA ILE A 70 10.23 -5.55 4.08
C ILE A 70 9.18 -5.81 5.15
N GLY A 71 9.16 -7.04 5.67
CA GLY A 71 8.23 -7.45 6.72
C GLY A 71 8.41 -6.61 7.98
N ASP A 72 9.61 -6.52 8.49
CA ASP A 72 9.94 -5.75 9.70
C ASP A 72 9.57 -4.27 9.54
N THR A 73 9.95 -3.65 8.42
CA THR A 73 9.61 -2.25 8.12
C THR A 73 8.10 -1.99 8.15
N LEU A 74 7.31 -2.87 7.53
CA LEU A 74 5.85 -2.72 7.50
C LEU A 74 5.25 -3.02 8.89
N MET A 75 5.78 -3.98 9.63
CA MET A 75 5.28 -4.30 10.97
C MET A 75 5.60 -3.21 11.99
N GLU A 76 6.75 -2.56 11.92
CA GLU A 76 7.05 -1.36 12.73
C GLU A 76 6.02 -0.26 12.46
N SER A 77 5.61 -0.08 11.20
CA SER A 77 4.55 0.88 10.85
C SER A 77 3.19 0.51 11.42
N VAL A 78 2.89 -0.79 11.56
CA VAL A 78 1.66 -1.27 12.21
C VAL A 78 1.67 -0.95 13.70
N GLU A 79 2.80 -1.08 14.39
CA GLU A 79 2.89 -0.69 15.81
C GLU A 79 2.68 0.82 15.99
N LEU A 80 3.30 1.65 15.14
CA LEU A 80 3.04 3.10 15.12
C LEU A 80 1.55 3.40 14.87
N TYR A 81 0.93 2.69 13.95
CA TYR A 81 -0.50 2.83 13.66
C TYR A 81 -1.38 2.50 14.87
N LYS A 82 -1.12 1.38 15.54
CA LYS A 82 -1.87 0.97 16.74
C LYS A 82 -1.80 2.02 17.85
N GLU A 83 -0.62 2.60 18.06
CA GLU A 83 -0.39 3.65 19.05
C GLU A 83 -1.14 4.93 18.67
N ASP A 84 -0.99 5.41 17.42
CA ASP A 84 -1.57 6.69 16.98
C ASP A 84 -3.11 6.67 16.95
N VAL A 85 -3.72 5.56 16.53
CA VAL A 85 -5.20 5.42 16.58
C VAL A 85 -5.70 4.97 17.94
N ASN A 86 -4.80 4.80 18.94
CA ASN A 86 -5.11 4.42 20.32
C ASN A 86 -5.93 3.13 20.43
N LEU A 87 -5.55 2.11 19.65
CA LEU A 87 -6.19 0.79 19.71
C LEU A 87 -5.97 0.13 21.07
N LYS A 88 -7.04 -0.39 21.63
CA LYS A 88 -6.96 -1.23 22.84
C LYS A 88 -6.55 -2.65 22.44
N SER A 89 -5.88 -3.36 23.33
CA SER A 89 -5.36 -4.71 23.07
C SER A 89 -6.42 -5.67 22.51
N PHE A 90 -7.67 -5.59 22.96
CA PHE A 90 -8.76 -6.45 22.49
C PHE A 90 -9.32 -6.06 21.09
N GLN A 91 -8.91 -4.90 20.53
CA GLN A 91 -9.39 -4.43 19.21
C GLN A 91 -8.50 -4.93 18.06
N PHE A 92 -7.32 -5.43 18.36
CA PHE A 92 -6.39 -5.96 17.36
C PHE A 92 -6.16 -7.46 17.65
N PRO A 93 -6.15 -8.33 16.62
CA PRO A 93 -5.99 -9.76 16.84
C PRO A 93 -4.60 -10.09 17.40
N ASP A 94 -4.53 -11.00 18.39
CA ASP A 94 -3.27 -11.49 18.94
C ASP A 94 -2.43 -12.26 17.91
N LYS A 95 -3.11 -12.89 16.94
CA LYS A 95 -2.50 -13.65 15.86
C LYS A 95 -3.10 -13.22 14.53
N PHE A 96 -2.24 -12.94 13.58
CA PHE A 96 -2.63 -12.57 12.21
C PHE A 96 -1.59 -13.06 11.21
N GLY A 97 -1.97 -13.15 9.96
CA GLY A 97 -1.08 -13.42 8.85
C GLY A 97 -0.81 -12.16 8.03
N VAL A 98 0.27 -12.19 7.28
CA VAL A 98 0.62 -11.17 6.30
C VAL A 98 0.47 -11.80 4.90
N GLU A 99 -0.23 -11.13 3.98
CA GLU A 99 -0.32 -11.57 2.59
C GLU A 99 1.00 -11.32 1.86
N ALA A 100 1.13 -11.88 0.66
CA ALA A 100 2.33 -11.69 -0.14
C ALA A 100 2.60 -10.20 -0.42
N PHE A 101 3.85 -9.79 -0.24
CA PHE A 101 4.30 -8.46 -0.63
C PHE A 101 4.26 -8.30 -2.15
N LYS A 102 3.76 -7.16 -2.61
CA LYS A 102 3.65 -6.84 -4.03
C LYS A 102 4.15 -5.45 -4.30
N ILE A 103 4.91 -5.28 -5.39
CA ILE A 103 5.20 -3.96 -5.95
C ILE A 103 4.24 -3.74 -7.12
N LYS A 104 3.64 -2.56 -7.18
CA LYS A 104 2.76 -2.11 -8.25
C LYS A 104 3.35 -0.86 -8.88
N ARG A 105 3.41 -0.81 -10.23
CA ARG A 105 3.82 0.35 -11.01
C ARG A 105 2.64 0.90 -11.78
N TYR A 106 2.51 2.22 -11.76
CA TYR A 106 1.55 3.00 -12.55
C TYR A 106 2.34 3.99 -13.41
N LEU A 107 2.09 3.98 -14.72
CA LEU A 107 2.75 4.87 -15.69
C LEU A 107 1.96 6.18 -15.82
N SER A 108 2.68 7.31 -15.97
CA SER A 108 2.08 8.65 -16.11
C SER A 108 1.54 8.94 -17.51
N ASP A 109 2.07 8.26 -18.51
CA ASP A 109 1.71 8.46 -19.93
C ASP A 109 0.57 7.53 -20.39
N THR A 110 -0.05 6.82 -19.47
CA THR A 110 -1.09 5.85 -19.72
C THR A 110 -2.37 6.16 -18.94
N THR A 111 -3.32 5.23 -19.01
CA THR A 111 -4.53 5.26 -18.19
C THR A 111 -4.38 4.50 -16.88
N ASP A 112 -3.15 4.25 -16.45
CA ASP A 112 -2.88 3.47 -15.24
C ASP A 112 -3.45 4.14 -14.00
N GLU A 113 -4.45 3.53 -13.41
CA GLU A 113 -5.08 3.94 -12.16
C GLU A 113 -5.72 2.74 -11.48
N PHE A 114 -6.03 2.88 -10.21
CA PHE A 114 -6.93 1.96 -9.54
C PHE A 114 -8.22 2.71 -9.19
N PRO A 115 -9.34 2.44 -9.90
CA PRO A 115 -10.59 3.17 -9.69
C PRO A 115 -11.17 2.92 -8.29
N PRO A 116 -12.14 3.73 -7.83
CA PRO A 116 -12.76 3.55 -6.52
C PRO A 116 -13.27 2.12 -6.31
N HIS A 117 -12.82 1.50 -5.22
CA HIS A 117 -13.12 0.13 -4.85
C HIS A 117 -12.97 -0.10 -3.34
N ILE A 118 -13.31 -1.29 -2.90
CA ILE A 118 -12.97 -1.85 -1.59
C ILE A 118 -12.20 -3.15 -1.79
N ASP A 119 -11.26 -3.45 -0.91
CA ASP A 119 -10.45 -4.67 -1.04
C ASP A 119 -11.14 -5.90 -0.45
N VAL A 120 -12.07 -5.69 0.48
CA VAL A 120 -12.85 -6.76 1.12
C VAL A 120 -14.25 -6.78 0.50
N ASN A 121 -14.44 -7.57 -0.55
CA ASN A 121 -15.69 -7.63 -1.31
C ASN A 121 -16.22 -9.05 -1.60
N ASN A 122 -15.51 -10.09 -1.15
CA ASN A 122 -15.91 -11.48 -1.34
C ASN A 122 -15.25 -12.39 -0.30
N TYR A 123 -15.63 -13.67 -0.28
CA TYR A 123 -15.15 -14.65 0.68
C TYR A 123 -13.63 -14.83 0.67
N LYS A 124 -12.96 -14.75 -0.49
CA LYS A 124 -11.51 -14.99 -0.60
C LYS A 124 -10.68 -13.93 0.13
N ASN A 125 -11.19 -12.68 0.19
CA ASN A 125 -10.50 -11.55 0.82
C ASN A 125 -11.18 -11.08 2.12
N ALA A 126 -12.24 -11.78 2.58
CA ALA A 126 -13.03 -11.42 3.76
C ALA A 126 -12.23 -11.35 5.08
N ARG A 127 -11.06 -12.00 5.13
CA ARG A 127 -10.20 -12.02 6.32
C ARG A 127 -9.30 -10.79 6.47
N ARG A 128 -9.16 -9.95 5.43
CA ARG A 128 -8.32 -8.75 5.48
C ARG A 128 -8.90 -7.73 6.44
N PHE A 129 -8.06 -7.13 7.29
CA PHE A 129 -8.50 -6.09 8.22
C PHE A 129 -7.65 -4.81 8.20
N LEU A 130 -6.42 -4.86 7.68
CA LEU A 130 -5.55 -3.69 7.54
C LEU A 130 -4.76 -3.78 6.23
N VAL A 131 -4.69 -2.67 5.49
CA VAL A 131 -3.83 -2.51 4.33
C VAL A 131 -2.61 -1.66 4.70
N MET A 132 -1.47 -1.97 4.08
CA MET A 132 -0.21 -1.26 4.21
C MET A 132 0.32 -0.95 2.81
N PHE A 133 0.45 0.34 2.45
CA PHE A 133 1.02 0.80 1.19
C PHE A 133 2.22 1.71 1.44
N LEU A 134 3.41 1.24 1.09
CA LEU A 134 4.65 1.99 1.13
C LEU A 134 4.90 2.62 -0.25
N TYR A 135 5.04 3.93 -0.33
CA TYR A 135 5.39 4.65 -1.54
C TYR A 135 6.90 4.61 -1.78
N LEU A 136 7.30 4.12 -2.96
CA LEU A 136 8.70 3.99 -3.34
C LEU A 136 9.20 5.16 -4.19
N THR A 137 8.30 6.05 -4.60
CA THR A 137 8.61 7.23 -5.42
C THR A 137 7.86 8.46 -4.94
N ASP A 138 8.46 9.63 -5.17
CA ASP A 138 7.73 10.90 -5.11
C ASP A 138 7.02 11.14 -6.44
N ASN A 139 5.74 11.45 -6.40
CA ASN A 139 4.97 11.77 -7.58
C ASN A 139 4.07 12.97 -7.35
N GLU A 140 3.98 13.83 -8.38
CA GLU A 140 2.87 14.75 -8.54
C GLU A 140 1.69 13.97 -9.11
N GLY A 141 0.52 14.09 -8.51
CA GLY A 141 -0.57 13.15 -8.75
C GLY A 141 -0.29 11.79 -8.08
N GLY A 142 -1.02 10.77 -8.47
CA GLY A 142 -0.82 9.42 -7.95
C GLY A 142 -1.27 9.22 -6.49
N GLU A 143 -1.99 10.17 -5.90
CA GLU A 143 -2.50 10.08 -4.55
C GLU A 143 -3.35 8.82 -4.35
N THR A 144 -3.35 8.32 -3.12
CA THR A 144 -4.38 7.38 -2.67
C THR A 144 -5.46 8.16 -1.94
N GLU A 145 -6.66 8.18 -2.51
CA GLU A 145 -7.84 8.76 -1.86
C GLU A 145 -8.58 7.66 -1.11
N VAL A 146 -8.94 7.94 0.14
CA VAL A 146 -9.80 7.05 0.95
C VAL A 146 -11.03 7.84 1.39
N ASN A 147 -12.20 7.42 0.94
CA ASN A 147 -13.47 8.02 1.33
C ASN A 147 -14.08 7.24 2.48
N PHE A 148 -14.39 7.92 3.57
CA PHE A 148 -15.03 7.37 4.74
C PHE A 148 -16.18 8.28 5.17
N GLY A 149 -17.42 7.79 5.04
CA GLY A 149 -18.60 8.55 5.47
C GLY A 149 -18.78 9.92 4.83
N GLY A 150 -18.31 10.11 3.60
CA GLY A 150 -18.35 11.40 2.88
C GLY A 150 -17.14 12.31 3.11
N SER A 151 -16.27 11.99 4.06
CA SER A 151 -14.97 12.65 4.23
C SER A 151 -13.92 11.95 3.37
N VAL A 152 -13.08 12.72 2.70
CA VAL A 152 -12.00 12.19 1.85
C VAL A 152 -10.65 12.43 2.53
N PHE A 153 -9.94 11.35 2.81
CA PHE A 153 -8.54 11.37 3.20
C PHE A 153 -7.68 11.23 1.94
N VAL A 154 -6.66 12.08 1.79
CA VAL A 154 -5.75 12.06 0.64
C VAL A 154 -4.34 11.79 1.13
N SER A 155 -3.78 10.65 0.73
CA SER A 155 -2.38 10.32 0.96
C SER A 155 -1.56 10.69 -0.27
N ARG A 156 -0.65 11.65 -0.10
CA ARG A 156 0.31 12.02 -1.15
C ARG A 156 1.28 10.90 -1.42
N CYS A 157 1.72 10.80 -2.66
CA CYS A 157 2.77 9.89 -3.09
C CYS A 157 4.13 10.44 -2.66
N LYS A 158 4.51 10.23 -1.40
CA LYS A 158 5.80 10.65 -0.85
C LYS A 158 6.68 9.44 -0.61
N LYS A 159 7.86 9.44 -1.23
CA LYS A 159 8.86 8.38 -1.13
C LYS A 159 9.20 8.07 0.33
N GLY A 160 9.31 6.79 0.65
CA GLY A 160 9.59 6.32 2.01
C GLY A 160 8.46 6.49 3.02
N SER A 161 7.25 6.91 2.60
CA SER A 161 6.10 6.98 3.49
C SER A 161 5.19 5.76 3.32
N VAL A 162 4.52 5.37 4.40
CA VAL A 162 3.55 4.27 4.42
C VAL A 162 2.16 4.77 4.79
N LEU A 163 1.16 4.35 4.02
CA LEU A 163 -0.26 4.56 4.29
C LEU A 163 -0.86 3.29 4.87
N LEU A 164 -1.58 3.42 5.99
CA LEU A 164 -2.35 2.34 6.62
C LEU A 164 -3.80 2.75 6.80
N PHE A 165 -4.72 1.83 6.48
CA PHE A 165 -6.16 1.99 6.70
C PHE A 165 -6.90 0.64 6.63
N PRO A 166 -8.12 0.52 7.19
CA PRO A 166 -8.95 -0.68 7.04
C PRO A 166 -9.46 -0.81 5.60
N PRO A 167 -9.40 -2.02 4.97
CA PRO A 167 -9.71 -2.19 3.54
C PRO A 167 -11.17 -2.54 3.23
N MET A 168 -12.07 -2.41 4.21
CA MET A 168 -13.47 -2.88 4.10
C MET A 168 -14.44 -1.78 3.63
N TRP A 169 -15.72 -2.12 3.48
CA TRP A 169 -16.77 -1.34 2.81
C TRP A 169 -16.92 0.14 3.20
N PRO A 170 -16.64 0.62 4.44
CA PRO A 170 -16.72 2.07 4.71
C PRO A 170 -15.55 2.87 4.11
N TRP A 171 -14.42 2.21 3.80
CA TRP A 171 -13.20 2.84 3.28
C TRP A 171 -13.04 2.60 1.77
N VAL A 172 -13.95 3.20 0.99
CA VAL A 172 -13.82 3.19 -0.47
C VAL A 172 -12.58 3.99 -0.87
N HIS A 173 -11.67 3.37 -1.60
CA HIS A 173 -10.41 4.01 -1.94
C HIS A 173 -10.05 3.88 -3.42
N ALA A 174 -9.20 4.81 -3.88
CA ALA A 174 -8.74 4.89 -5.27
C ALA A 174 -7.26 5.25 -5.31
N GLY A 175 -6.53 4.65 -6.24
CA GLY A 175 -5.18 5.06 -6.60
C GLY A 175 -5.23 5.92 -7.85
N LYS A 176 -4.97 7.22 -7.72
CA LYS A 176 -4.97 8.17 -8.85
C LYS A 176 -3.80 7.90 -9.80
N PRO A 177 -3.92 8.25 -11.08
CA PRO A 177 -2.80 8.19 -12.01
C PRO A 177 -1.74 9.23 -11.63
N PRO A 178 -0.44 8.88 -11.74
CA PRO A 178 0.62 9.87 -11.55
C PRO A 178 0.65 10.84 -12.74
N ILE A 179 1.00 12.10 -12.47
CA ILE A 179 1.17 13.14 -13.50
C ILE A 179 2.60 13.13 -14.02
N ASN A 180 3.57 13.03 -13.13
CA ASN A 180 5.00 13.04 -13.46
C ASN A 180 5.67 11.72 -13.07
N GLY A 181 6.28 11.04 -14.05
CA GLY A 181 7.02 9.81 -13.84
C GLY A 181 6.15 8.65 -13.39
N SER A 182 6.75 7.49 -13.26
CA SER A 182 6.07 6.28 -12.79
C SER A 182 5.93 6.28 -11.28
N LYS A 183 4.75 5.93 -10.79
CA LYS A 183 4.48 5.70 -9.38
C LYS A 183 4.73 4.23 -9.05
N TYR A 184 5.48 4.00 -7.96
CA TYR A 184 5.67 2.66 -7.42
C TYR A 184 5.18 2.61 -5.97
N ILE A 185 4.37 1.60 -5.67
CA ILE A 185 3.97 1.27 -4.30
C ILE A 185 4.28 -0.18 -4.00
N MET A 186 4.82 -0.43 -2.81
CA MET A 186 4.97 -1.76 -2.24
C MET A 186 3.92 -1.95 -1.15
N GLY A 187 3.28 -3.11 -1.07
CA GLY A 187 2.30 -3.28 -0.02
C GLY A 187 1.81 -4.71 0.17
N SER A 188 1.05 -4.86 1.24
CA SER A 188 0.43 -6.10 1.66
C SER A 188 -0.81 -5.82 2.52
N TYR A 189 -1.42 -6.89 3.00
CA TYR A 189 -2.57 -6.87 3.90
C TYR A 189 -2.30 -7.72 5.13
N LEU A 190 -2.79 -7.27 6.28
CA LEU A 190 -2.96 -8.14 7.44
C LEU A 190 -4.32 -8.84 7.35
N HIS A 191 -4.35 -10.13 7.71
CA HIS A 191 -5.56 -10.93 7.71
C HIS A 191 -5.67 -11.83 8.94
N TYR A 192 -6.91 -12.13 9.34
CA TYR A 192 -7.20 -13.09 10.41
C TYR A 192 -6.76 -14.50 10.01
N VAL A 193 -6.18 -15.25 10.94
CA VAL A 193 -5.75 -16.65 10.80
C VAL A 193 -6.61 -17.61 11.59
#